data_93e9a2f37a2611c022b5b96a59a7b3db
#
_entry.id   93e9a2f37a2611c022b5b96a59a7b3db
#
_cell.length_a   1.000
_cell.length_b   1.000
_cell.length_c   1.000
_cell.angle_alpha   90.00
_cell.angle_beta   90.00
_cell.angle_gamma   90.00
#
_symmetry.space_group_name_H-M   'P 1'
#
loop_
_entity.id
_entity.type
_entity.pdbx_description
1 polymer ?
#
loop_
_entity_poly.entity_id
_entity_poly.type
_entity_poly.pdbx_seq_one_letter_code
_entity_poly.pdbx_strand_id
1 'polypeptide(L)'
;DLAAAVYTERNFRYYRIDEPMTWEQASSFAKAAGGSLAVLKDLEHQRAAEYLVSNGLYREYWIGAARSGKNWMWADASSVDDGYTNWSSGQPDNAEDKEFLMTMYQDGTWNDAAAEITTGFVVEVKAVSAEDAAEGTALCDLEWADSSDADVENTRDSRGKVHLSSPYLNASEKGWISVNLNGQYSTFEGNVTVYANASQGVNMTLAIFGDGSLLYELNGCTRNKEAVPFTVDVTGIRTLTISSKNDGTYDGGY
;
A
#
# COMPACT_ATOMS: atom_id res chain seq x y z
N ASP A 1 -0.95 -3.83 13.84
CA ASP A 1 -2.07 -3.45 12.97
C ASP A 1 -1.61 -2.39 11.97
N LEU A 2 -1.31 -2.83 10.75
CA LEU A 2 -1.06 -1.94 9.61
C LEU A 2 -2.41 -1.51 8.99
N ALA A 3 -3.40 -1.20 9.81
CA ALA A 3 -4.65 -0.62 9.35
C ALA A 3 -4.34 0.80 8.83
N ALA A 4 -3.81 0.88 7.62
CA ALA A 4 -3.64 2.14 6.95
C ALA A 4 -5.02 2.62 6.53
N ALA A 5 -5.40 3.81 6.97
CA ALA A 5 -6.50 4.49 6.32
C ALA A 5 -6.07 4.80 4.87
N VAL A 6 -6.92 4.48 3.91
CA VAL A 6 -6.67 4.67 2.48
C VAL A 6 -7.55 5.78 1.95
N TYR A 7 -7.00 6.65 1.16
CA TYR A 7 -7.73 7.67 0.41
C TYR A 7 -7.29 7.65 -1.05
N THR A 8 -8.23 7.73 -1.98
CA THR A 8 -7.93 7.78 -3.43
C THR A 8 -8.29 9.14 -3.97
N GLU A 9 -7.34 9.79 -4.61
CA GLU A 9 -7.54 11.06 -5.30
C GLU A 9 -6.85 11.04 -6.66
N ARG A 10 -7.62 11.27 -7.73
CA ARG A 10 -7.14 11.20 -9.12
C ARG A 10 -6.40 9.88 -9.42
N ASN A 11 -5.12 10.00 -9.80
CA ASN A 11 -4.24 8.87 -10.12
C ASN A 11 -3.32 8.49 -8.95
N PHE A 12 -3.69 8.83 -7.70
CA PHE A 12 -2.90 8.51 -6.51
C PHE A 12 -3.76 7.87 -5.44
N ARG A 13 -3.17 6.92 -4.74
CA ARG A 13 -3.67 6.35 -3.49
C ARG A 13 -2.76 6.80 -2.36
N TYR A 14 -3.37 7.28 -1.30
CA TYR A 14 -2.69 7.73 -0.09
C TYR A 14 -2.95 6.75 1.04
N TYR A 15 -1.90 6.44 1.79
CA TYR A 15 -1.93 5.51 2.90
C TYR A 15 -1.32 6.17 4.12
N ARG A 16 -2.06 6.22 5.22
CA ARG A 16 -1.50 6.57 6.52
C ARG A 16 -0.95 5.32 7.19
N ILE A 17 0.30 5.37 7.61
CA ILE A 17 0.97 4.30 8.34
C ILE A 17 1.22 4.77 9.77
N ASP A 18 0.61 4.11 10.73
CA ASP A 18 0.72 4.42 12.15
C ASP A 18 1.84 3.59 12.83
N GLU A 19 2.98 3.42 12.15
CA GLU A 19 4.21 2.85 12.69
C GLU A 19 5.27 3.96 12.85
N PRO A 20 5.90 4.11 14.04
CA PRO A 20 6.88 5.16 14.25
C PRO A 20 8.20 4.81 13.56
N MET A 21 8.57 5.62 12.57
CA MET A 21 9.82 5.51 11.81
C MET A 21 10.49 6.86 11.71
N THR A 22 11.81 6.86 11.50
CA THR A 22 12.50 8.07 11.03
C THR A 22 12.09 8.35 9.59
N TRP A 23 12.29 9.58 9.12
CA TRP A 23 11.95 9.95 7.74
C TRP A 23 12.65 9.06 6.70
N GLU A 24 13.91 8.72 6.93
CA GLU A 24 14.69 7.85 6.03
C GLU A 24 14.12 6.43 5.97
N GLN A 25 13.73 5.88 7.13
CA GLN A 25 13.07 4.57 7.20
C GLN A 25 11.70 4.60 6.51
N ALA A 26 10.89 5.64 6.77
CA ALA A 26 9.59 5.84 6.14
C ALA A 26 9.72 6.02 4.61
N SER A 27 10.71 6.78 4.14
CA SER A 27 11.00 6.94 2.70
C SER A 27 11.43 5.63 2.05
N SER A 28 12.26 4.84 2.74
CA SER A 28 12.68 3.52 2.26
C SER A 28 11.51 2.53 2.21
N PHE A 29 10.64 2.58 3.22
CA PHE A 29 9.39 1.82 3.26
C PHE A 29 8.50 2.17 2.06
N ALA A 30 8.24 3.47 1.85
CA ALA A 30 7.39 3.94 0.76
C ALA A 30 7.92 3.49 -0.62
N LYS A 31 9.23 3.57 -0.84
CA LYS A 31 9.89 3.07 -2.07
C LYS A 31 9.73 1.56 -2.23
N ALA A 32 9.91 0.79 -1.17
CA ALA A 32 9.73 -0.67 -1.21
C ALA A 32 8.28 -1.08 -1.50
N ALA A 33 7.33 -0.20 -1.17
CA ALA A 33 5.90 -0.36 -1.45
C ALA A 33 5.49 0.13 -2.86
N GLY A 34 6.44 0.59 -3.68
CA GLY A 34 6.16 1.08 -5.04
C GLY A 34 5.71 2.52 -5.12
N GLY A 35 5.86 3.30 -4.05
CA GLY A 35 5.46 4.70 -3.97
C GLY A 35 6.54 5.62 -3.42
N SER A 36 6.11 6.73 -2.87
CA SER A 36 6.94 7.70 -2.14
C SER A 36 6.21 8.19 -0.89
N LEU A 37 6.91 8.91 -0.01
CA LEU A 37 6.21 9.75 0.96
C LEU A 37 5.39 10.80 0.21
N ALA A 38 4.21 11.14 0.75
CA ALA A 38 3.22 11.98 0.09
C ALA A 38 3.76 13.33 -0.41
N VAL A 39 3.48 13.66 -1.66
CA VAL A 39 3.88 14.90 -2.35
C VAL A 39 2.64 15.78 -2.52
N LEU A 40 2.59 16.91 -1.82
CA LEU A 40 1.38 17.71 -1.63
C LEU A 40 1.45 19.03 -2.44
N LYS A 41 1.46 18.91 -3.77
CA LYS A 41 1.68 20.05 -4.70
C LYS A 41 0.49 20.96 -4.89
N ASP A 42 -0.69 20.54 -4.53
CA ASP A 42 -1.94 21.29 -4.67
C ASP A 42 -2.92 20.96 -3.56
N LEU A 43 -4.04 21.68 -3.54
CA LEU A 43 -5.06 21.53 -2.52
C LEU A 43 -5.73 20.14 -2.51
N GLU A 44 -5.76 19.43 -3.63
CA GLU A 44 -6.40 18.12 -3.73
C GLU A 44 -5.53 17.05 -3.05
N HIS A 45 -4.21 17.01 -3.37
CA HIS A 45 -3.24 16.15 -2.71
C HIS A 45 -3.17 16.47 -1.20
N GLN A 46 -3.20 17.76 -0.85
CA GLN A 46 -3.26 18.22 0.53
C GLN A 46 -4.47 17.65 1.28
N ARG A 47 -5.67 17.75 0.72
CA ARG A 47 -6.92 17.28 1.35
C ARG A 47 -6.93 15.76 1.54
N ALA A 48 -6.36 15.02 0.60
CA ALA A 48 -6.23 13.57 0.73
C ALA A 48 -5.39 13.18 1.95
N ALA A 49 -4.22 13.79 2.11
CA ALA A 49 -3.35 13.55 3.26
C ALA A 49 -3.95 14.07 4.57
N GLU A 50 -4.53 15.27 4.56
CA GLU A 50 -5.19 15.87 5.73
C GLU A 50 -6.34 15.00 6.25
N TYR A 51 -7.19 14.48 5.37
CA TYR A 51 -8.26 13.55 5.74
C TYR A 51 -7.73 12.34 6.50
N LEU A 52 -6.60 11.77 6.02
CA LEU A 52 -5.99 10.61 6.65
C LEU A 52 -5.36 10.91 8.01
N VAL A 53 -4.62 12.01 8.13
CA VAL A 53 -3.91 12.32 9.37
C VAL A 53 -4.82 12.89 10.47
N SER A 54 -5.97 13.47 10.13
CA SER A 54 -6.90 14.09 11.07
C SER A 54 -7.38 13.14 12.18
N ASN A 55 -7.43 11.84 11.91
CA ASN A 55 -7.82 10.80 12.86
C ASN A 55 -6.67 9.84 13.19
N GLY A 56 -5.42 10.26 12.95
CA GLY A 56 -4.24 9.45 13.18
C GLY A 56 -3.86 9.30 14.64
N LEU A 57 -2.97 8.35 14.94
CA LEU A 57 -2.48 8.10 16.30
C LEU A 57 -1.41 9.10 16.75
N TYR A 58 -0.72 9.75 15.80
CA TYR A 58 0.38 10.67 16.05
C TYR A 58 -0.07 12.11 15.83
N ARG A 59 0.54 13.03 16.58
CA ARG A 59 0.31 14.48 16.43
C ARG A 59 0.70 14.98 15.04
N GLU A 60 1.72 14.38 14.45
CA GLU A 60 2.27 14.73 13.14
C GLU A 60 2.73 13.47 12.40
N TYR A 61 2.85 13.58 11.09
CA TYR A 61 3.19 12.49 10.18
C TYR A 61 4.22 12.95 9.17
N TRP A 62 5.22 12.12 8.87
CA TRP A 62 6.15 12.40 7.80
C TRP A 62 5.43 12.52 6.45
N ILE A 63 5.80 13.53 5.67
CA ILE A 63 5.45 13.71 4.27
C ILE A 63 6.71 13.87 3.41
N GLY A 64 6.56 13.88 2.09
CA GLY A 64 7.63 13.64 1.14
C GLY A 64 8.48 14.86 0.78
N ALA A 65 8.74 15.79 1.69
CA ALA A 65 9.63 16.91 1.40
C ALA A 65 10.84 16.96 2.33
N ALA A 66 11.95 17.42 1.77
CA ALA A 66 13.20 17.67 2.49
C ALA A 66 13.85 18.95 2.00
N ARG A 67 14.61 19.59 2.88
CA ARG A 67 15.35 20.83 2.59
C ARG A 67 16.67 20.52 1.87
N SER A 68 16.87 21.14 0.72
CA SER A 68 18.12 21.09 -0.04
C SER A 68 18.73 22.49 -0.13
N GLY A 69 19.73 22.76 0.67
CA GLY A 69 20.28 24.10 0.82
C GLY A 69 19.29 25.07 1.44
N LYS A 70 18.77 26.04 0.63
CA LYS A 70 17.77 27.00 1.08
C LYS A 70 16.34 26.65 0.65
N ASN A 71 16.19 25.68 -0.26
CA ASN A 71 14.92 25.36 -0.91
C ASN A 71 14.33 24.07 -0.34
N TRP A 72 13.01 24.00 -0.25
CA TRP A 72 12.29 22.78 0.04
C TRP A 72 11.97 22.03 -1.24
N MET A 73 12.24 20.74 -1.27
CA MET A 73 12.07 19.86 -2.42
C MET A 73 11.19 18.67 -2.06
N TRP A 74 10.22 18.37 -2.92
CA TRP A 74 9.44 17.16 -2.82
C TRP A 74 10.24 15.91 -3.24
N ALA A 75 9.75 14.73 -2.87
CA ALA A 75 10.36 13.44 -3.22
C ALA A 75 10.46 13.19 -4.74
N ASP A 76 9.65 13.86 -5.54
CA ASP A 76 9.68 13.83 -7.01
C ASP A 76 10.59 14.91 -7.62
N ALA A 77 11.41 15.54 -6.80
CA ALA A 77 12.33 16.63 -7.17
C ALA A 77 11.65 17.93 -7.64
N SER A 78 10.34 18.10 -7.49
CA SER A 78 9.70 19.40 -7.69
C SER A 78 9.92 20.32 -6.49
N SER A 79 9.91 21.64 -6.75
CA SER A 79 10.05 22.66 -5.70
C SER A 79 8.76 22.77 -4.87
N VAL A 80 8.91 22.86 -3.55
CA VAL A 80 7.78 23.20 -2.66
C VAL A 80 7.45 24.69 -2.77
N ASP A 81 8.49 25.53 -2.85
CA ASP A 81 8.37 26.98 -2.76
C ASP A 81 7.68 27.60 -3.99
N ASP A 82 7.70 26.91 -5.14
CA ASP A 82 7.08 27.37 -6.39
C ASP A 82 5.60 26.95 -6.53
N GLY A 83 5.02 26.26 -5.55
CA GLY A 83 3.68 25.69 -5.62
C GLY A 83 2.80 25.99 -4.41
N TYR A 84 1.89 25.04 -4.15
CA TYR A 84 1.03 25.08 -2.96
C TYR A 84 1.87 24.88 -1.69
N THR A 85 1.60 25.68 -0.67
CA THR A 85 2.21 25.55 0.66
C THR A 85 1.14 25.66 1.75
N ASN A 86 1.34 24.92 2.85
CA ASN A 86 0.45 24.94 4.00
C ASN A 86 1.21 24.92 5.34
N TRP A 87 2.28 25.69 5.43
CA TRP A 87 3.07 25.79 6.66
C TRP A 87 2.23 26.27 7.85
N SER A 88 2.45 25.66 9.01
CA SER A 88 1.89 26.15 10.27
C SER A 88 2.45 27.55 10.60
N SER A 89 1.72 28.30 11.40
CA SER A 89 2.13 29.67 11.76
C SER A 89 3.51 29.68 12.42
N GLY A 90 4.46 30.37 11.81
CA GLY A 90 5.84 30.46 12.27
C GLY A 90 6.78 29.40 11.69
N GLN A 91 6.27 28.48 10.89
CA GLN A 91 7.06 27.44 10.23
C GLN A 91 7.35 27.78 8.76
N PRO A 92 8.43 27.25 8.17
CA PRO A 92 9.51 26.48 8.81
C PRO A 92 10.44 27.40 9.62
N ASP A 93 10.81 26.98 10.84
CA ASP A 93 11.67 27.80 11.73
C ASP A 93 13.08 27.24 11.95
N ASN A 94 13.36 26.03 11.43
CA ASN A 94 14.64 25.34 11.53
C ASN A 94 15.21 25.37 12.96
N ALA A 95 14.41 24.96 13.92
CA ALA A 95 14.78 25.00 15.32
C ALA A 95 16.14 24.33 15.56
N GLU A 96 16.99 24.99 16.31
CA GLU A 96 18.37 24.56 16.60
C GLU A 96 19.24 24.29 15.36
N ASP A 97 18.88 24.79 14.18
CA ASP A 97 19.53 24.51 12.89
C ASP A 97 19.59 23.00 12.53
N LYS A 98 18.55 22.22 12.92
CA LYS A 98 18.51 20.75 12.73
C LYS A 98 17.31 20.24 11.96
N GLU A 99 16.38 21.11 11.57
CA GLU A 99 15.11 20.69 10.95
C GLU A 99 15.19 20.83 9.42
N PHE A 100 15.26 19.70 8.76
CA PHE A 100 15.45 19.61 7.31
C PHE A 100 14.43 18.70 6.62
N LEU A 101 13.50 18.12 7.38
CA LEU A 101 12.52 17.16 6.91
C LEU A 101 11.12 17.64 7.24
N MET A 102 10.12 17.29 6.43
CA MET A 102 8.78 17.84 6.57
C MET A 102 7.82 16.84 7.21
N THR A 103 7.04 17.34 8.17
CA THR A 103 5.87 16.67 8.74
C THR A 103 4.60 17.46 8.43
N MET A 104 3.46 16.78 8.57
CA MET A 104 2.12 17.36 8.59
C MET A 104 1.47 17.09 9.93
N TYR A 105 0.94 18.12 10.57
CA TYR A 105 0.10 18.00 11.75
C TYR A 105 -1.28 17.42 11.42
N GLN A 106 -2.01 16.96 12.44
CA GLN A 106 -3.39 16.45 12.29
C GLN A 106 -4.38 17.49 11.74
N ASP A 107 -4.09 18.79 11.87
CA ASP A 107 -4.89 19.88 11.29
C ASP A 107 -4.53 20.19 9.83
N GLY A 108 -3.63 19.40 9.25
CA GLY A 108 -3.19 19.52 7.86
C GLY A 108 -2.06 20.53 7.65
N THR A 109 -1.67 21.33 8.65
CA THR A 109 -0.57 22.29 8.50
C THR A 109 0.79 21.61 8.58
N TRP A 110 1.83 22.21 7.94
CA TRP A 110 3.15 21.62 7.81
C TRP A 110 4.14 22.18 8.84
N ASN A 111 5.09 21.35 9.19
CA ASN A 111 6.20 21.68 10.09
C ASN A 111 7.51 21.12 9.52
N ASP A 112 8.63 21.81 9.76
CA ASP A 112 9.94 21.21 9.61
C ASP A 112 10.32 20.46 10.88
N ALA A 113 11.08 19.39 10.75
CA ALA A 113 11.40 18.50 11.84
C ALA A 113 12.80 17.89 11.70
N ALA A 114 13.38 17.52 12.86
CA ALA A 114 14.71 16.92 12.92
C ALA A 114 14.69 15.44 12.52
N ALA A 115 15.79 14.93 12.00
CA ALA A 115 15.90 13.57 11.45
C ALA A 115 15.76 12.46 12.50
N GLU A 116 16.00 12.77 13.77
CA GLU A 116 15.91 11.84 14.88
C GLU A 116 14.49 11.54 15.35
N ILE A 117 13.51 12.33 14.90
CA ILE A 117 12.09 12.12 15.24
C ILE A 117 11.62 10.80 14.62
N THR A 118 10.83 10.06 15.38
CA THR A 118 10.11 8.90 14.90
C THR A 118 8.61 9.13 15.05
N THR A 119 7.89 9.02 13.94
CA THR A 119 6.44 9.21 13.89
C THR A 119 5.82 8.38 12.76
N GLY A 120 4.49 8.37 12.66
CA GLY A 120 3.80 7.82 11.51
C GLY A 120 4.10 8.59 10.22
N PHE A 121 3.64 8.10 9.10
CA PHE A 121 3.92 8.74 7.81
C PHE A 121 2.79 8.50 6.80
N VAL A 122 2.75 9.36 5.78
CA VAL A 122 1.80 9.22 4.66
C VAL A 122 2.58 8.81 3.42
N VAL A 123 2.14 7.70 2.83
CA VAL A 123 2.66 7.19 1.55
C VAL A 123 1.70 7.55 0.45
N GLU A 124 2.22 7.98 -0.69
CA GLU A 124 1.47 8.02 -1.94
C GLU A 124 1.98 6.95 -2.91
N VAL A 125 1.04 6.30 -3.59
CA VAL A 125 1.32 5.37 -4.68
C VAL A 125 0.55 5.86 -5.89
N LYS A 126 1.23 6.02 -7.01
CA LYS A 126 0.56 6.37 -8.27
C LYS A 126 -0.40 5.24 -8.64
N ALA A 127 -1.68 5.52 -8.67
CA ALA A 127 -2.65 4.59 -9.22
C ALA A 127 -2.37 4.43 -10.72
N VAL A 128 -2.39 3.20 -11.19
CA VAL A 128 -2.21 2.94 -12.62
C VAL A 128 -3.43 3.51 -13.35
N SER A 129 -3.22 4.51 -14.20
CA SER A 129 -4.31 5.03 -15.03
C SER A 129 -4.68 4.02 -16.13
N ALA A 130 -5.90 4.08 -16.64
CA ALA A 130 -6.30 3.25 -17.78
C ALA A 130 -5.41 3.46 -19.03
N GLU A 131 -4.70 4.59 -19.13
CA GLU A 131 -3.72 4.87 -20.18
C GLU A 131 -2.35 4.24 -19.90
N ASP A 132 -1.98 4.07 -18.62
CA ASP A 132 -0.80 3.30 -18.19
C ASP A 132 -1.08 1.78 -18.19
N ALA A 133 -2.31 1.36 -18.39
CA ALA A 133 -2.74 -0.05 -18.48
C ALA A 133 -2.14 -0.82 -19.67
N ALA A 134 -1.34 -0.17 -20.50
CA ALA A 134 -0.44 -0.86 -21.44
C ALA A 134 0.62 -1.72 -20.71
N GLU A 135 0.86 -1.49 -19.40
CA GLU A 135 1.79 -2.25 -18.56
C GLU A 135 1.12 -3.15 -17.51
N GLY A 136 -0.21 -3.18 -17.45
CA GLY A 136 -0.97 -4.05 -16.53
C GLY A 136 -1.85 -3.28 -15.55
N THR A 137 -2.98 -3.86 -15.17
CA THR A 137 -3.91 -3.34 -14.17
C THR A 137 -3.80 -4.15 -12.89
N ALA A 138 -3.63 -3.50 -11.74
CA ALA A 138 -3.58 -4.22 -10.47
C ALA A 138 -4.95 -4.85 -10.15
N LEU A 139 -4.95 -6.06 -9.62
CA LEU A 139 -6.18 -6.78 -9.26
C LEU A 139 -7.07 -5.98 -8.31
N CYS A 140 -6.47 -5.24 -7.38
CA CYS A 140 -7.19 -4.38 -6.44
C CYS A 140 -7.82 -3.14 -7.09
N ASP A 141 -7.45 -2.81 -8.34
CA ASP A 141 -8.00 -1.69 -9.11
C ASP A 141 -9.18 -2.11 -9.99
N LEU A 142 -9.39 -3.43 -10.14
CA LEU A 142 -10.54 -3.95 -10.84
C LEU A 142 -11.78 -3.95 -9.93
N GLU A 143 -12.93 -3.72 -10.52
CA GLU A 143 -14.20 -3.90 -9.81
C GLU A 143 -14.41 -5.38 -9.52
N TRP A 144 -14.56 -5.74 -8.26
CA TRP A 144 -14.86 -7.09 -7.85
C TRP A 144 -16.31 -7.42 -8.17
N ALA A 145 -16.51 -8.44 -8.95
CA ALA A 145 -17.84 -8.91 -9.31
C ALA A 145 -18.53 -9.60 -8.13
N ASP A 146 -17.75 -10.33 -7.33
CA ASP A 146 -18.21 -11.02 -6.12
C ASP A 146 -17.01 -11.42 -5.25
N SER A 147 -17.23 -11.65 -3.95
CA SER A 147 -16.17 -12.09 -3.03
C SER A 147 -16.74 -12.73 -1.76
N SER A 148 -15.93 -13.55 -1.10
CA SER A 148 -16.19 -14.08 0.25
C SER A 148 -14.88 -14.19 1.02
N ASP A 149 -14.87 -13.73 2.27
CA ASP A 149 -13.71 -13.74 3.16
C ASP A 149 -12.43 -13.19 2.50
N ALA A 150 -12.60 -12.11 1.76
CA ALA A 150 -11.56 -11.42 1.03
C ALA A 150 -11.69 -9.91 1.23
N ASP A 151 -10.56 -9.22 1.25
CA ASP A 151 -10.49 -7.76 1.35
C ASP A 151 -9.22 -7.25 0.65
N VAL A 152 -9.11 -5.93 0.50
CA VAL A 152 -7.87 -5.27 0.08
C VAL A 152 -7.27 -4.58 1.29
N GLU A 153 -6.18 -5.10 1.77
CA GLU A 153 -5.51 -4.61 2.96
C GLU A 153 -4.04 -4.28 2.71
N ASN A 154 -3.51 -3.42 3.56
CA ASN A 154 -2.06 -3.33 3.71
C ASN A 154 -1.62 -4.43 4.65
N THR A 155 -0.91 -5.40 4.11
CA THR A 155 -0.50 -6.58 4.86
C THR A 155 1.01 -6.63 5.04
N ARG A 156 1.43 -7.39 6.04
CA ARG A 156 2.83 -7.78 6.21
C ARG A 156 2.95 -9.29 6.05
N ASP A 157 3.82 -9.75 5.17
CA ASP A 157 4.09 -11.17 5.06
C ASP A 157 4.85 -11.72 6.28
N SER A 158 4.91 -13.03 6.40
CA SER A 158 5.55 -13.72 7.53
C SER A 158 7.06 -13.45 7.66
N ARG A 159 7.67 -12.79 6.69
CA ARG A 159 9.07 -12.34 6.68
C ARG A 159 9.22 -10.85 6.96
N GLY A 160 8.11 -10.14 7.21
CA GLY A 160 8.08 -8.75 7.58
C GLY A 160 8.02 -7.77 6.40
N LYS A 161 7.98 -8.23 5.14
CA LYS A 161 7.80 -7.35 3.98
C LYS A 161 6.36 -6.84 3.94
N VAL A 162 6.20 -5.55 3.71
CA VAL A 162 4.90 -4.89 3.60
C VAL A 162 4.41 -4.92 2.16
N HIS A 163 3.13 -5.18 2.00
CA HIS A 163 2.39 -5.16 0.75
C HIS A 163 1.23 -4.19 0.89
N LEU A 164 1.25 -3.10 0.13
CA LEU A 164 0.18 -2.10 0.12
C LEU A 164 -0.93 -2.52 -0.84
N SER A 165 -2.19 -2.32 -0.43
CA SER A 165 -3.37 -2.65 -1.24
C SER A 165 -3.31 -4.07 -1.84
N SER A 166 -2.84 -5.04 -1.07
CA SER A 166 -2.81 -6.44 -1.51
C SER A 166 -4.15 -7.10 -1.30
N PRO A 167 -4.68 -7.85 -2.27
CA PRO A 167 -5.81 -8.72 -2.02
C PRO A 167 -5.46 -9.72 -0.92
N TYR A 168 -6.30 -9.78 0.10
CA TYR A 168 -6.19 -10.71 1.21
C TYR A 168 -7.32 -11.74 1.13
N LEU A 169 -6.97 -13.01 1.17
CA LEU A 169 -7.93 -14.12 1.15
C LEU A 169 -7.80 -14.91 2.46
N ASN A 170 -8.90 -15.08 3.17
CA ASN A 170 -8.93 -15.89 4.38
C ASN A 170 -8.99 -17.39 4.02
N ALA A 171 -7.84 -18.06 4.08
CA ALA A 171 -7.75 -19.48 3.73
C ALA A 171 -8.48 -20.42 4.71
N SER A 172 -8.71 -20.01 5.97
CA SER A 172 -9.42 -20.84 6.95
C SER A 172 -10.88 -21.03 6.60
N GLU A 173 -11.48 -20.04 5.90
CA GLU A 173 -12.89 -20.02 5.52
C GLU A 173 -13.10 -20.15 4.00
N LYS A 174 -12.03 -20.48 3.25
CA LYS A 174 -12.03 -20.56 1.78
C LYS A 174 -12.37 -19.21 1.13
N GLY A 175 -11.59 -18.19 1.49
CA GLY A 175 -11.71 -16.86 0.90
C GLY A 175 -11.52 -16.88 -0.62
N TRP A 176 -12.30 -16.09 -1.32
CA TRP A 176 -12.20 -15.95 -2.77
C TRP A 176 -12.63 -14.56 -3.24
N ILE A 177 -12.10 -14.16 -4.37
CA ILE A 177 -12.52 -12.97 -5.11
C ILE A 177 -12.77 -13.33 -6.56
N SER A 178 -13.72 -12.65 -7.18
CA SER A 178 -14.03 -12.78 -8.60
C SER A 178 -14.05 -11.40 -9.24
N VAL A 179 -13.40 -11.26 -10.39
CA VAL A 179 -13.30 -10.00 -11.13
C VAL A 179 -13.67 -10.19 -12.60
N ASN A 180 -14.29 -9.16 -13.20
CA ASN A 180 -14.63 -9.17 -14.61
C ASN A 180 -13.46 -8.66 -15.44
N LEU A 181 -12.80 -9.53 -16.19
CA LEU A 181 -11.75 -9.20 -17.15
C LEU A 181 -12.31 -8.81 -18.52
N ASN A 182 -13.52 -9.24 -18.83
CA ASN A 182 -14.21 -8.97 -20.12
C ASN A 182 -13.40 -9.38 -21.37
N GLY A 183 -12.45 -10.30 -21.24
CA GLY A 183 -11.56 -10.73 -22.31
C GLY A 183 -10.51 -9.68 -22.72
N GLN A 184 -10.27 -8.65 -21.92
CA GLN A 184 -9.39 -7.52 -22.25
C GLN A 184 -7.92 -7.76 -21.89
N TYR A 185 -7.62 -8.80 -21.11
CA TYR A 185 -6.30 -9.09 -20.59
C TYR A 185 -5.77 -10.40 -21.17
N SER A 186 -4.46 -10.48 -21.39
CA SER A 186 -3.79 -11.70 -21.87
C SER A 186 -3.05 -12.43 -20.76
N THR A 187 -2.61 -11.72 -19.74
CA THR A 187 -1.75 -12.28 -18.68
C THR A 187 -2.20 -11.79 -17.31
N PHE A 188 -2.21 -12.69 -16.34
CA PHE A 188 -2.36 -12.38 -14.92
C PHE A 188 -1.11 -12.88 -14.19
N GLU A 189 -0.42 -11.97 -13.53
CA GLU A 189 0.80 -12.29 -12.80
C GLU A 189 0.82 -11.68 -11.41
N GLY A 190 1.61 -12.24 -10.52
CA GLY A 190 1.74 -11.75 -9.17
C GLY A 190 2.67 -12.58 -8.31
N ASN A 191 2.57 -12.33 -7.00
CA ASN A 191 3.30 -13.07 -5.99
C ASN A 191 2.33 -13.51 -4.90
N VAL A 192 2.47 -14.75 -4.46
CA VAL A 192 1.70 -15.32 -3.35
C VAL A 192 2.58 -15.41 -2.11
N THR A 193 2.06 -14.93 -0.99
CA THR A 193 2.74 -15.03 0.30
C THR A 193 1.74 -15.31 1.41
N VAL A 194 2.22 -15.78 2.56
CA VAL A 194 1.40 -16.04 3.73
C VAL A 194 1.52 -14.88 4.71
N TYR A 195 0.38 -14.43 5.21
CA TYR A 195 0.27 -13.30 6.13
C TYR A 195 1.05 -13.54 7.43
N ALA A 196 1.61 -12.46 8.00
CA ALA A 196 2.47 -12.52 9.19
C ALA A 196 1.78 -13.15 10.42
N ASN A 197 0.48 -12.87 10.58
CA ASN A 197 -0.31 -13.36 11.71
C ASN A 197 -0.99 -14.71 11.44
N ALA A 198 -0.75 -15.33 10.28
CA ALA A 198 -1.27 -16.66 10.02
C ALA A 198 -0.78 -17.66 11.07
N SER A 199 -1.63 -18.61 11.46
CA SER A 199 -1.31 -19.63 12.45
C SER A 199 -0.09 -20.47 12.04
N GLN A 200 0.65 -20.97 13.01
CA GLN A 200 1.65 -22.01 12.74
C GLN A 200 0.95 -23.24 12.18
N GLY A 201 1.51 -23.88 11.19
CA GLY A 201 0.88 -25.04 10.54
C GLY A 201 -0.04 -24.68 9.35
N VAL A 202 -0.22 -23.40 9.04
CA VAL A 202 -0.87 -23.00 7.78
C VAL A 202 -0.14 -23.63 6.60
N ASN A 203 -0.90 -24.33 5.79
CA ASN A 203 -0.47 -24.87 4.49
C ASN A 203 -1.56 -24.53 3.47
N MET A 204 -1.38 -23.40 2.81
CA MET A 204 -2.40 -22.83 1.93
C MET A 204 -2.22 -23.31 0.49
N THR A 205 -3.33 -23.58 -0.17
CA THR A 205 -3.44 -23.71 -1.62
C THR A 205 -4.09 -22.46 -2.19
N LEU A 206 -3.48 -21.86 -3.21
CA LEU A 206 -4.08 -20.85 -4.08
C LEU A 206 -4.55 -21.53 -5.37
N ALA A 207 -5.77 -21.24 -5.79
CA ALA A 207 -6.29 -21.67 -7.10
C ALA A 207 -6.86 -20.49 -7.88
N ILE A 208 -6.53 -20.44 -9.17
CA ILE A 208 -6.97 -19.39 -10.10
C ILE A 208 -7.80 -20.05 -11.19
N PHE A 209 -9.03 -19.57 -11.36
CA PHE A 209 -9.98 -20.07 -12.35
C PHE A 209 -10.29 -18.97 -13.37
N GLY A 210 -10.40 -19.35 -14.64
CA GLY A 210 -10.95 -18.52 -15.71
C GLY A 210 -12.24 -19.12 -16.23
N ASP A 211 -13.32 -18.33 -16.21
CA ASP A 211 -14.66 -18.78 -16.64
C ASP A 211 -15.07 -20.13 -16.02
N GLY A 212 -14.69 -20.33 -14.74
CA GLY A 212 -14.96 -21.54 -13.97
C GLY A 212 -14.00 -22.72 -14.23
N SER A 213 -13.04 -22.61 -15.14
CA SER A 213 -12.02 -23.63 -15.40
C SER A 213 -10.74 -23.33 -14.63
N LEU A 214 -10.12 -24.34 -14.02
CA LEU A 214 -8.85 -24.18 -13.32
C LEU A 214 -7.74 -23.83 -14.31
N LEU A 215 -7.07 -22.69 -14.11
CA LEU A 215 -5.96 -22.22 -14.90
C LEU A 215 -4.61 -22.45 -14.19
N TYR A 216 -4.59 -22.29 -12.88
CA TYR A 216 -3.37 -22.38 -12.08
C TYR A 216 -3.68 -22.83 -10.65
N GLU A 217 -2.80 -23.64 -10.09
CA GLU A 217 -2.86 -24.05 -8.69
C GLU A 217 -1.45 -24.03 -8.07
N LEU A 218 -1.35 -23.42 -6.90
CA LEU A 218 -0.13 -23.37 -6.11
C LEU A 218 -0.41 -23.98 -4.73
N ASN A 219 0.20 -25.12 -4.45
CA ASN A 219 0.08 -25.83 -3.19
C ASN A 219 1.28 -25.55 -2.27
N GLY A 220 1.10 -25.69 -0.99
CA GLY A 220 2.19 -25.67 -0.02
C GLY A 220 2.71 -24.28 0.31
N CYS A 221 1.87 -23.26 0.22
CA CYS A 221 2.19 -21.92 0.72
C CYS A 221 2.16 -21.94 2.25
N THR A 222 3.33 -21.86 2.89
CA THR A 222 3.50 -21.90 4.34
C THR A 222 4.21 -20.64 4.84
N ARG A 223 4.07 -20.37 6.14
CA ARG A 223 4.82 -19.27 6.78
C ARG A 223 6.33 -19.39 6.56
N ASN A 224 7.00 -18.24 6.59
CA ASN A 224 8.47 -18.09 6.49
C ASN A 224 9.07 -18.53 5.13
N LYS A 225 8.25 -18.83 4.15
CA LYS A 225 8.70 -19.01 2.77
C LYS A 225 8.74 -17.69 2.03
N GLU A 226 9.57 -17.63 1.00
CA GLU A 226 9.59 -16.51 0.08
C GLU A 226 8.28 -16.42 -0.68
N ALA A 227 7.90 -15.20 -1.06
CA ALA A 227 6.78 -14.99 -1.96
C ALA A 227 7.03 -15.78 -3.27
N VAL A 228 6.03 -16.53 -3.70
CA VAL A 228 6.11 -17.36 -4.89
C VAL A 228 5.54 -16.59 -6.07
N PRO A 229 6.34 -16.27 -7.09
CA PRO A 229 5.84 -15.63 -8.30
C PRO A 229 4.98 -16.60 -9.11
N PHE A 230 3.96 -16.08 -9.79
CA PHE A 230 3.17 -16.83 -10.75
C PHE A 230 2.85 -15.97 -11.97
N THR A 231 2.58 -16.63 -13.08
CA THR A 231 2.10 -16.04 -14.35
C THR A 231 1.09 -16.99 -14.97
N VAL A 232 -0.08 -16.48 -15.33
CA VAL A 232 -1.20 -17.26 -15.89
C VAL A 232 -1.68 -16.59 -17.16
N ASP A 233 -1.86 -17.39 -18.23
CA ASP A 233 -2.52 -16.93 -19.45
C ASP A 233 -4.03 -16.79 -19.20
N VAL A 234 -4.55 -15.57 -19.37
CA VAL A 234 -5.98 -15.24 -19.21
C VAL A 234 -6.58 -14.71 -20.51
N THR A 235 -5.95 -15.00 -21.66
CA THR A 235 -6.42 -14.56 -22.96
C THR A 235 -7.86 -15.04 -23.21
N GLY A 236 -8.77 -14.08 -23.46
CA GLY A 236 -10.18 -14.37 -23.74
C GLY A 236 -11.02 -14.67 -22.50
N ILE A 237 -10.45 -14.77 -21.31
CA ILE A 237 -11.18 -15.01 -20.06
C ILE A 237 -12.04 -13.79 -19.73
N ARG A 238 -13.30 -14.03 -19.41
CA ARG A 238 -14.26 -13.00 -19.03
C ARG A 238 -14.30 -12.76 -17.54
N THR A 239 -14.28 -13.85 -16.78
CA THR A 239 -14.32 -13.79 -15.31
C THR A 239 -13.15 -14.57 -14.74
N LEU A 240 -12.34 -13.89 -13.93
CA LEU A 240 -11.25 -14.51 -13.19
C LEU A 240 -11.69 -14.68 -11.73
N THR A 241 -11.50 -15.89 -11.19
CA THR A 241 -11.76 -16.16 -9.76
C THR A 241 -10.48 -16.67 -9.12
N ILE A 242 -10.10 -16.05 -8.01
CA ILE A 242 -8.94 -16.44 -7.20
C ILE A 242 -9.49 -16.92 -5.87
N SER A 243 -9.11 -18.11 -5.45
CA SER A 243 -9.54 -18.69 -4.19
C SER A 243 -8.36 -19.22 -3.39
N SER A 244 -8.53 -19.24 -2.08
CA SER A 244 -7.57 -19.85 -1.15
C SER A 244 -8.27 -20.86 -0.25
N LYS A 245 -7.54 -21.89 0.15
CA LYS A 245 -7.97 -22.83 1.21
C LYS A 245 -6.75 -23.25 2.02
N ASN A 246 -6.99 -23.59 3.28
CA ASN A 246 -5.98 -24.19 4.13
C ASN A 246 -6.10 -25.73 4.09
N ASP A 247 -5.04 -26.39 3.64
CA ASP A 247 -4.95 -27.87 3.61
C ASP A 247 -4.16 -28.41 4.83
N GLY A 248 -3.69 -27.51 5.72
CA GLY A 248 -2.99 -27.86 6.95
C GLY A 248 -3.94 -28.29 8.07
N THR A 249 -3.43 -29.06 9.02
CA THR A 249 -4.14 -29.34 10.27
C THR A 249 -4.15 -28.08 11.13
N TYR A 250 -5.35 -27.62 11.48
CA TYR A 250 -5.52 -26.56 12.46
C TYR A 250 -5.24 -27.17 13.85
N ASP A 251 -4.00 -27.06 14.32
CA ASP A 251 -3.72 -27.28 15.74
C ASP A 251 -4.26 -26.05 16.49
N GLY A 252 -5.53 -26.14 16.89
CA GLY A 252 -6.18 -25.19 17.76
C GLY A 252 -5.54 -25.19 19.13
N GLY A 253 -4.39 -24.52 19.24
CA GLY A 253 -3.83 -24.13 20.53
C GLY A 253 -4.64 -22.95 21.06
N TYR A 254 -5.38 -23.20 22.12
CA TYR A 254 -6.00 -22.19 22.99
C TYR A 254 -4.94 -21.31 23.63
#